data_17f8257cd85346ec75fbc1061df7d897
#
_entry.id   17f8257cd85346ec75fbc1061df7d897
#
_cell.length_a   1.000
_cell.length_b   1.000
_cell.length_c   1.000
_cell.angle_alpha   90.00
_cell.angle_beta   90.00
_cell.angle_gamma   90.00
#
_symmetry.space_group_name_H-M   'P 1'
#
loop_
_entity.id
_entity.type
_entity.pdbx_description
1 polymer ?
#
loop_
_entity_poly.entity_id
_entity_poly.type
_entity_poly.pdbx_seq_one_letter_code
_entity_poly.pdbx_strand_id
1 'polypeptide(L)'
;MNAIIASSEYSNDMKKEALENIEKRKNQRELEKKTCEDLKTLGYNKLFLEVAKEDIFVIIKYNDFTKEDAAKIMSTIYNNFGTTYKIEIALKS
;
A
#
# COMPACT_ATOMS: atom_id res chain seq x y z
N MET A 1 -16.71 -1.59 -13.49
CA MET A 1 -16.26 -0.21 -13.61
C MET A 1 -16.05 0.26 -15.03
N ASN A 2 -15.46 -0.56 -15.90
CA ASN A 2 -15.30 -0.20 -17.31
C ASN A 2 -16.65 0.01 -18.00
N ALA A 3 -17.68 -0.75 -17.61
CA ALA A 3 -19.03 -0.58 -18.17
C ALA A 3 -19.62 0.80 -17.85
N ILE A 4 -19.32 1.36 -16.66
CA ILE A 4 -19.78 2.69 -16.28
C ILE A 4 -19.15 3.76 -17.16
N ILE A 5 -17.85 3.65 -17.41
CA ILE A 5 -17.11 4.61 -18.21
C ILE A 5 -17.55 4.56 -19.67
N ALA A 6 -17.86 3.39 -20.19
CA ALA A 6 -18.27 3.18 -21.57
C ALA A 6 -19.72 3.53 -21.85
N SER A 7 -20.56 3.64 -20.83
CA SER A 7 -21.99 3.88 -21.01
C SER A 7 -22.32 5.36 -21.15
N SER A 8 -23.07 5.73 -22.16
CA SER A 8 -23.58 7.08 -22.36
C SER A 8 -24.79 7.40 -21.46
N GLU A 9 -25.32 6.42 -20.76
CA GLU A 9 -26.46 6.57 -19.86
C GLU A 9 -26.09 7.18 -18.51
N TYR A 10 -24.81 7.11 -18.13
CA TYR A 10 -24.32 7.60 -16.85
C TYR A 10 -23.94 9.08 -16.95
N SER A 11 -24.12 9.79 -15.84
CA SER A 11 -23.75 11.20 -15.76
C SER A 11 -22.23 11.39 -15.83
N ASN A 12 -21.80 12.61 -16.18
CA ASN A 12 -20.38 12.95 -16.20
C ASN A 12 -19.74 12.83 -14.83
N ASP A 13 -20.49 13.14 -13.76
CA ASP A 13 -19.99 13.02 -12.38
C ASP A 13 -19.70 11.56 -12.02
N MET A 14 -20.55 10.64 -12.43
CA MET A 14 -20.32 9.21 -12.20
C MET A 14 -19.10 8.69 -12.96
N LYS A 15 -18.91 9.16 -14.20
CA LYS A 15 -17.74 8.81 -15.01
C LYS A 15 -16.46 9.33 -14.38
N LYS A 16 -16.48 10.56 -13.88
CA LYS A 16 -15.35 11.18 -13.20
C LYS A 16 -14.97 10.40 -11.94
N GLU A 17 -15.97 10.05 -11.12
CA GLU A 17 -15.77 9.26 -9.92
C GLU A 17 -15.13 7.91 -10.21
N ALA A 18 -15.60 7.21 -11.26
CA ALA A 18 -15.04 5.93 -11.66
C ALA A 18 -13.57 6.06 -12.09
N LEU A 19 -13.23 7.12 -12.83
CA LEU A 19 -11.85 7.39 -13.25
C LEU A 19 -10.95 7.69 -12.06
N GLU A 20 -11.42 8.50 -11.12
CA GLU A 20 -10.68 8.82 -9.89
C GLU A 20 -10.41 7.57 -9.07
N ASN A 21 -11.37 6.65 -8.98
CA ASN A 21 -11.19 5.39 -8.27
C ASN A 21 -10.16 4.48 -8.94
N ILE A 22 -10.14 4.44 -10.26
CA ILE A 22 -9.15 3.66 -11.02
C ILE A 22 -7.75 4.22 -10.80
N GLU A 23 -7.58 5.53 -10.88
CA GLU A 23 -6.29 6.18 -10.63
C GLU A 23 -5.81 5.95 -9.20
N LYS A 24 -6.70 6.04 -8.22
CA LYS A 24 -6.38 5.80 -6.82
C LYS A 24 -5.83 4.39 -6.59
N ARG A 25 -6.47 3.38 -7.19
CA ARG A 25 -6.02 1.99 -7.09
C ARG A 25 -4.65 1.79 -7.76
N LYS A 26 -4.45 2.40 -8.91
CA LYS A 26 -3.18 2.35 -9.63
C LYS A 26 -2.06 2.97 -8.81
N ASN A 27 -2.29 4.16 -8.27
CA ASN A 27 -1.33 4.86 -7.42
C ASN A 27 -0.99 4.05 -6.17
N GLN A 28 -1.99 3.41 -5.57
CA GLN A 28 -1.82 2.56 -4.40
C GLN A 28 -0.90 1.37 -4.70
N ARG A 29 -1.09 0.71 -5.85
CA ARG A 29 -0.24 -0.41 -6.28
C ARG A 29 1.20 0.03 -6.52
N GLU A 30 1.39 1.19 -7.13
CA GLU A 30 2.72 1.76 -7.36
C GLU A 30 3.43 2.07 -6.04
N LEU A 31 2.69 2.61 -5.07
CA LEU A 31 3.23 2.88 -3.73
C LEU A 31 3.59 1.59 -2.99
N GLU A 32 2.75 0.57 -3.09
CA GLU A 32 3.03 -0.75 -2.51
C GLU A 32 4.33 -1.32 -3.07
N LYS A 33 4.47 -1.28 -4.38
CA LYS A 33 5.66 -1.78 -5.08
C LYS A 33 6.91 -1.02 -4.67
N LYS A 34 6.84 0.31 -4.68
CA LYS A 34 7.95 1.17 -4.27
C LYS A 34 8.34 0.91 -2.83
N THR A 35 7.37 0.81 -1.94
CA THR A 35 7.62 0.55 -0.52
C THR A 35 8.28 -0.81 -0.31
N CYS A 36 7.81 -1.84 -1.01
CA CYS A 36 8.44 -3.16 -0.96
C CYS A 36 9.90 -3.11 -1.45
N GLU A 37 10.17 -2.38 -2.52
CA GLU A 37 11.53 -2.21 -3.03
C GLU A 37 12.42 -1.48 -2.03
N ASP A 38 11.91 -0.43 -1.41
CA ASP A 38 12.64 0.32 -0.38
C ASP A 38 12.97 -0.57 0.83
N LEU A 39 12.02 -1.39 1.26
CA LEU A 39 12.24 -2.31 2.37
C LEU A 39 13.24 -3.41 2.03
N LYS A 40 13.22 -3.91 0.80
CA LYS A 40 14.23 -4.87 0.32
C LYS A 40 15.62 -4.27 0.33
N THR A 41 15.73 -3.00 -0.04
CA THR A 41 17.00 -2.28 -0.01
C THR A 41 17.55 -2.17 1.41
N LEU A 42 16.68 -2.10 2.40
CA LEU A 42 17.07 -2.08 3.81
C LEU A 42 17.45 -3.48 4.35
N GLY A 43 17.25 -4.53 3.57
CA GLY A 43 17.59 -5.89 3.95
C GLY A 43 16.40 -6.80 4.25
N TYR A 44 15.17 -6.31 4.13
CA TYR A 44 13.97 -7.08 4.40
C TYR A 44 13.48 -7.75 3.11
N ASN A 45 14.11 -8.85 2.73
CA ASN A 45 13.87 -9.51 1.44
C ASN A 45 12.61 -10.37 1.40
N LYS A 46 12.18 -10.89 2.55
CA LYS A 46 11.00 -11.75 2.63
C LYS A 46 9.89 -11.03 3.37
N LEU A 47 9.11 -10.26 2.63
CA LEU A 47 8.01 -9.52 3.19
C LEU A 47 6.82 -9.51 2.24
N PHE A 48 5.65 -9.32 2.84
CA PHE A 48 4.39 -9.12 2.12
C PHE A 48 3.72 -7.88 2.70
N LEU A 49 3.28 -6.99 1.83
CA LEU A 49 2.61 -5.75 2.20
C LEU A 49 1.21 -5.74 1.60
N GLU A 50 0.21 -5.48 2.43
CA GLU A 50 -1.18 -5.35 2.00
C GLU A 50 -1.76 -4.06 2.53
N VAL A 51 -2.43 -3.31 1.66
CA VAL A 51 -3.11 -2.07 2.03
C VAL A 51 -4.62 -2.27 1.90
N ALA A 52 -5.33 -2.02 3.00
CA ALA A 52 -6.79 -2.11 3.04
C ALA A 52 -7.35 -0.87 3.72
N LYS A 53 -8.02 -0.01 2.97
CA LYS A 53 -8.57 1.27 3.44
C LYS A 53 -7.53 2.13 4.14
N GLU A 54 -7.58 2.18 5.47
CA GLU A 54 -6.66 2.96 6.30
C GLU A 54 -5.62 2.11 7.01
N ASP A 55 -5.64 0.80 6.77
CA ASP A 55 -4.76 -0.16 7.42
C ASP A 55 -3.71 -0.68 6.45
N ILE A 56 -2.50 -0.81 6.94
CA ILE A 56 -1.40 -1.42 6.20
C ILE A 56 -0.89 -2.60 7.00
N PHE A 57 -0.91 -3.78 6.39
CA PHE A 57 -0.44 -5.01 7.02
C PHE A 57 0.89 -5.42 6.40
N VAL A 58 1.89 -5.62 7.25
CA VAL A 58 3.20 -6.10 6.83
C VAL A 58 3.45 -7.45 7.48
N ILE A 59 3.68 -8.46 6.66
CA ILE A 59 4.08 -9.78 7.12
C ILE A 59 5.53 -9.95 6.69
N ILE A 60 6.42 -10.14 7.65
CA ILE A 60 7.85 -10.20 7.39
C ILE A 60 8.48 -11.43 8.03
N LYS A 61 9.38 -12.06 7.30
CA LYS A 61 10.22 -13.14 7.81
C LYS A 61 11.64 -12.59 7.96
N TYR A 62 12.06 -12.40 9.19
CA TYR A 62 13.36 -11.81 9.49
C TYR A 62 13.87 -12.33 10.83
N ASN A 63 15.13 -12.76 10.86
CA ASN A 63 15.75 -13.24 12.08
C ASN A 63 16.18 -12.06 12.95
N ASP A 64 16.02 -12.21 14.26
CA ASP A 64 16.43 -11.20 15.23
C ASP A 64 15.76 -9.83 15.02
N PHE A 65 14.48 -9.85 14.72
CA PHE A 65 13.70 -8.63 14.50
C PHE A 65 13.61 -7.80 15.77
N THR A 66 14.03 -6.55 15.70
CA THR A 66 14.08 -5.62 16.83
C THR A 66 13.06 -4.49 16.69
N LYS A 67 12.93 -3.69 17.76
CA LYS A 67 12.09 -2.48 17.72
C LYS A 67 12.63 -1.47 16.72
N GLU A 68 13.95 -1.43 16.51
CA GLU A 68 14.56 -0.56 15.51
C GLU A 68 14.16 -0.96 14.09
N ASP A 69 14.09 -2.26 13.84
CA ASP A 69 13.60 -2.79 12.56
C ASP A 69 12.17 -2.36 12.32
N ALA A 70 11.31 -2.49 13.32
CA ALA A 70 9.92 -2.04 13.23
C ALA A 70 9.84 -0.54 12.93
N ALA A 71 10.64 0.26 13.59
CA ALA A 71 10.68 1.71 13.37
C ALA A 71 11.12 2.07 11.96
N LYS A 72 12.12 1.38 11.41
CA LYS A 72 12.59 1.59 10.04
C LYS A 72 11.50 1.26 9.02
N ILE A 73 10.80 0.16 9.22
CA ILE A 73 9.70 -0.26 8.35
C ILE A 73 8.57 0.76 8.39
N MET A 74 8.16 1.16 9.59
CA MET A 74 7.11 2.15 9.77
C MET A 74 7.48 3.49 9.13
N SER A 75 8.71 3.97 9.34
CA SER A 75 9.19 5.22 8.74
C SER A 75 9.13 5.17 7.22
N THR A 76 9.56 4.08 6.63
CA THR A 76 9.54 3.90 5.18
C THR A 76 8.10 3.93 4.65
N ILE A 77 7.19 3.25 5.34
CA ILE A 77 5.78 3.23 4.95
C ILE A 77 5.16 4.62 5.09
N TYR A 78 5.38 5.30 6.20
CA TYR A 78 4.86 6.66 6.42
C TYR A 78 5.39 7.66 5.40
N ASN A 79 6.63 7.54 4.98
CA ASN A 79 7.20 8.41 3.95
C ASN A 79 6.50 8.23 2.60
N ASN A 80 6.08 7.01 2.28
CA ASN A 80 5.45 6.71 0.99
C ASN A 80 3.93 6.88 1.02
N PHE A 81 3.26 6.46 2.10
CA PHE A 81 1.80 6.46 2.20
C PHE A 81 1.21 7.61 3.02
N GLY A 82 2.02 8.24 3.88
CA GLY A 82 1.53 9.26 4.81
C GLY A 82 1.25 8.69 6.20
N THR A 83 0.97 9.57 7.15
CA THR A 83 0.86 9.21 8.57
C THR A 83 -0.54 8.85 9.03
N THR A 84 -1.52 8.88 8.13
CA THR A 84 -2.92 8.58 8.47
C THR A 84 -3.23 7.09 8.53
N TYR A 85 -2.33 6.25 8.01
CA TYR A 85 -2.51 4.80 7.99
C TYR A 85 -2.11 4.15 9.30
N LYS A 86 -2.83 3.10 9.67
CA LYS A 86 -2.46 2.25 10.79
C LYS A 86 -1.62 1.10 10.25
N ILE A 87 -0.46 0.90 10.83
CA ILE A 87 0.47 -0.13 10.38
C ILE A 87 0.51 -1.27 11.39
N GLU A 88 0.28 -2.48 10.91
CA GLU A 88 0.44 -3.70 11.70
C GLU A 88 1.56 -4.53 11.09
N ILE A 89 2.51 -4.94 11.91
CA ILE A 89 3.64 -5.77 11.49
C ILE A 89 3.51 -7.12 12.15
N ALA A 90 3.44 -8.17 11.34
CA ALA A 90 3.41 -9.55 11.81
C ALA A 90 4.70 -10.24 11.40
N LEU A 91 5.30 -10.97 12.35
CA LEU A 91 6.48 -11.76 12.09
C LEU A 91 6.08 -13.19 11.75
N LYS A 92 6.61 -13.69 10.64
CA LYS A 92 6.42 -15.07 10.23
C LYS A 92 7.67 -15.86 10.55
N SER A 93 7.48 -16.93 11.28
CA SER A 93 8.59 -17.82 11.64
C SER A 93 8.96 -18.80 10.52
#